data_6b5896a3bde2433a4c05f539a613f668
#
_entry.id   6b5896a3bde2433a4c05f539a613f668
#
_cell.length_a   1.000
_cell.length_b   1.000
_cell.length_c   1.000
_cell.angle_alpha   90.00
_cell.angle_beta   90.00
_cell.angle_gamma   90.00
#
_symmetry.space_group_name_H-M   'P 1'
#
loop_
_entity.id
_entity.type
_entity.pdbx_description
1 polymer ?
#
loop_
_entity_poly.entity_id
_entity_poly.type
_entity_poly.pdbx_seq_one_letter_code
_entity_poly.pdbx_strand_id
1 'polypeptide(L)'
;MSARGAVTTRPKGRSKRYAAALEGRAAVAPAKSGMYDVDSAVKALDAMPKAKFDETVELTLRLGVDPRHADQIVRGTVVLPHGTGKKVHVTVVAQGDKQREAQEAGADVVGGKELVQKIQDGWMETDVIVSTPDMMSEVGKLGRILGPRGLMPNPKSGTVTFDVAKAVADVKAGKIEFRTDKTGNVHVPVGRRSFRTEQLTANIRAFMDTIVRARPSAAKGTYIRTVAVSSTMSPSVTIDPSEFRSTA
;
A
#
# COMPACT_ATOMS: atom_id res chain seq x y z
N MET A 1 -16.16 -43.60 10.41
CA MET A 1 -16.41 -42.76 9.22
C MET A 1 -15.09 -42.11 8.83
N SER A 2 -14.50 -42.59 7.71
CA SER A 2 -13.14 -42.25 7.30
C SER A 2 -13.07 -40.81 6.77
N ALA A 3 -12.19 -39.99 7.34
CA ALA A 3 -11.82 -38.70 6.80
C ALA A 3 -11.13 -38.90 5.44
N ARG A 4 -11.83 -38.54 4.36
CA ARG A 4 -11.23 -38.49 3.02
C ARG A 4 -10.16 -37.43 3.02
N GLY A 5 -8.90 -37.85 3.04
CA GLY A 5 -7.75 -36.95 2.85
C GLY A 5 -7.93 -36.18 1.55
N ALA A 6 -7.82 -34.87 1.63
CA ALA A 6 -7.81 -33.99 0.48
C ALA A 6 -6.64 -34.36 -0.42
N VAL A 7 -6.93 -35.00 -1.56
CA VAL A 7 -5.93 -35.32 -2.59
C VAL A 7 -5.48 -33.98 -3.16
N THR A 8 -4.32 -33.49 -2.73
CA THR A 8 -3.64 -32.34 -3.33
C THR A 8 -3.08 -32.77 -4.69
N THR A 9 -3.92 -32.78 -5.72
CA THR A 9 -3.47 -32.94 -7.10
C THR A 9 -2.61 -31.75 -7.47
N ARG A 10 -1.29 -31.94 -7.60
CA ARG A 10 -0.38 -30.94 -8.15
C ARG A 10 -0.91 -30.47 -9.50
N PRO A 11 -1.28 -29.19 -9.68
CA PRO A 11 -1.64 -28.69 -10.99
C PRO A 11 -0.42 -28.82 -11.91
N LYS A 12 -0.55 -29.53 -13.02
CA LYS A 12 0.50 -29.71 -14.01
C LYS A 12 1.05 -28.34 -14.45
N GLY A 13 2.38 -28.14 -14.39
CA GLY A 13 3.09 -26.95 -14.88
C GLY A 13 3.46 -25.90 -13.82
N ARG A 14 3.18 -26.10 -12.52
CA ARG A 14 3.59 -25.16 -11.47
C ARG A 14 4.98 -25.49 -10.90
N SER A 15 5.75 -24.43 -10.53
CA SER A 15 7.09 -24.62 -9.95
C SER A 15 7.03 -25.37 -8.61
N LYS A 16 8.11 -26.07 -8.25
CA LYS A 16 8.23 -26.78 -6.95
C LYS A 16 7.99 -25.84 -5.77
N ARG A 17 8.50 -24.60 -5.85
CA ARG A 17 8.30 -23.57 -4.83
C ARG A 17 6.83 -23.20 -4.65
N TYR A 18 6.10 -23.05 -5.74
CA TYR A 18 4.66 -22.70 -5.68
C TYR A 18 3.84 -23.84 -5.07
N ALA A 19 4.20 -25.10 -5.38
CA ALA A 19 3.56 -26.26 -4.76
C ALA A 19 3.80 -26.28 -3.25
N ALA A 20 5.05 -26.08 -2.80
CA ALA A 20 5.38 -26.00 -1.38
C ALA A 20 4.70 -24.81 -0.68
N ALA A 21 4.50 -23.68 -1.39
CA ALA A 21 3.76 -22.54 -0.85
C ALA A 21 2.27 -22.85 -0.63
N LEU A 22 1.64 -23.62 -1.52
CA LEU A 22 0.27 -24.07 -1.33
C LEU A 22 0.14 -25.05 -0.16
N GLU A 23 1.12 -25.95 0.03
CA GLU A 23 1.19 -26.85 1.17
C GLU A 23 1.35 -26.06 2.49
N GLY A 24 2.28 -25.07 2.54
CA GLY A 24 2.46 -24.19 3.69
C GLY A 24 1.20 -23.40 4.03
N ARG A 25 0.49 -22.87 3.01
CA ARG A 25 -0.81 -22.21 3.22
C ARG A 25 -1.84 -23.18 3.82
N ALA A 26 -1.91 -24.40 3.33
CA ALA A 26 -2.86 -25.41 3.79
C ALA A 26 -2.55 -25.95 5.20
N ALA A 27 -1.32 -25.80 5.68
CA ALA A 27 -0.92 -26.18 7.04
C ALA A 27 -1.60 -25.35 8.13
N VAL A 28 -2.01 -24.11 7.80
CA VAL A 28 -2.81 -23.26 8.69
C VAL A 28 -4.27 -23.43 8.33
N ALA A 29 -5.07 -23.88 9.29
CA ALA A 29 -6.50 -24.13 9.06
C ALA A 29 -7.25 -22.80 8.84
N PRO A 30 -8.07 -22.69 7.78
CA PRO A 30 -8.94 -21.55 7.57
C PRO A 30 -10.06 -21.51 8.63
N ALA A 31 -10.48 -20.30 9.03
CA ALA A 31 -11.49 -20.12 10.06
C ALA A 31 -12.89 -20.57 9.60
N LYS A 32 -13.38 -20.04 8.47
CA LYS A 32 -14.71 -20.39 7.89
C LYS A 32 -14.64 -20.40 6.37
N SER A 33 -15.33 -21.33 5.73
CA SER A 33 -15.52 -21.33 4.26
C SER A 33 -14.24 -21.22 3.42
N GLY A 34 -13.07 -21.65 3.95
CA GLY A 34 -11.79 -21.53 3.26
C GLY A 34 -11.16 -20.12 3.31
N MET A 35 -11.72 -19.20 4.09
CA MET A 35 -11.19 -17.88 4.37
C MET A 35 -10.52 -17.84 5.75
N TYR A 36 -9.56 -16.94 5.92
CA TYR A 36 -8.76 -16.79 7.12
C TYR A 36 -9.16 -15.50 7.85
N ASP A 37 -9.03 -15.47 9.16
CA ASP A 37 -8.93 -14.24 9.94
C ASP A 37 -7.56 -13.58 9.69
N VAL A 38 -7.40 -12.30 10.05
CA VAL A 38 -6.14 -11.56 9.76
C VAL A 38 -4.93 -12.25 10.35
N ASP A 39 -5.01 -12.69 11.61
CA ASP A 39 -3.88 -13.30 12.31
C ASP A 39 -3.48 -14.65 11.68
N SER A 40 -4.46 -15.48 11.34
CA SER A 40 -4.22 -16.76 10.66
C SER A 40 -3.74 -16.58 9.22
N ALA A 41 -4.20 -15.53 8.53
CA ALA A 41 -3.74 -15.20 7.18
C ALA A 41 -2.26 -14.82 7.17
N VAL A 42 -1.81 -14.01 8.12
CA VAL A 42 -0.40 -13.63 8.26
C VAL A 42 0.45 -14.86 8.65
N LYS A 43 -0.03 -15.71 9.56
CA LYS A 43 0.64 -16.98 9.91
C LYS A 43 0.74 -17.92 8.70
N ALA A 44 -0.32 -18.04 7.91
CA ALA A 44 -0.31 -18.84 6.68
C ALA A 44 0.69 -18.29 5.66
N LEU A 45 0.79 -16.97 5.54
CA LEU A 45 1.81 -16.33 4.71
C LEU A 45 3.21 -16.68 5.21
N ASP A 46 3.45 -16.63 6.51
CA ASP A 46 4.78 -16.90 7.12
C ASP A 46 5.19 -18.38 7.04
N ALA A 47 4.23 -19.30 6.97
CA ALA A 47 4.47 -20.73 6.76
C ALA A 47 4.91 -21.06 5.32
N MET A 48 4.76 -20.14 4.37
CA MET A 48 5.17 -20.38 2.98
C MET A 48 6.68 -20.18 2.79
N PRO A 49 7.31 -20.82 1.79
CA PRO A 49 8.73 -20.66 1.47
C PRO A 49 9.09 -19.20 1.15
N LYS A 50 10.10 -18.66 1.83
CA LYS A 50 10.61 -17.28 1.62
C LYS A 50 11.49 -17.22 0.36
N ALA A 51 11.50 -16.06 -0.31
CA ALA A 51 12.45 -15.79 -1.38
C ALA A 51 13.85 -15.48 -0.81
N LYS A 52 14.84 -15.35 -1.70
CA LYS A 52 16.21 -14.96 -1.30
C LYS A 52 16.33 -13.47 -0.93
N PHE A 53 15.29 -12.67 -1.19
CA PHE A 53 15.21 -11.26 -0.86
C PHE A 53 14.05 -11.02 0.12
N ASP A 54 14.03 -9.88 0.78
CA ASP A 54 12.95 -9.49 1.67
C ASP A 54 11.72 -9.06 0.87
N GLU A 55 10.74 -9.97 0.82
CA GLU A 55 9.52 -9.80 0.02
C GLU A 55 8.61 -8.72 0.63
N THR A 56 8.03 -7.88 -0.22
CA THR A 56 6.96 -6.97 0.20
C THR A 56 5.68 -7.75 0.44
N VAL A 57 5.00 -7.44 1.54
CA VAL A 57 3.66 -7.95 1.84
C VAL A 57 2.65 -6.92 1.36
N GLU A 58 1.74 -7.36 0.49
CA GLU A 58 0.71 -6.51 -0.11
C GLU A 58 -0.67 -6.97 0.32
N LEU A 59 -1.53 -6.00 0.61
CA LEU A 59 -2.95 -6.20 0.83
C LEU A 59 -3.72 -5.75 -0.41
N THR A 60 -4.53 -6.64 -0.94
CA THR A 60 -5.39 -6.37 -2.10
C THR A 60 -6.85 -6.44 -1.66
N LEU A 61 -7.60 -5.39 -1.97
CA LEU A 61 -9.02 -5.28 -1.68
C LEU A 61 -9.80 -5.16 -2.97
N ARG A 62 -10.92 -5.83 -3.07
CA ARG A 62 -11.93 -5.55 -4.08
C ARG A 62 -13.10 -4.85 -3.42
N LEU A 63 -13.34 -3.60 -3.83
CA LEU A 63 -14.43 -2.78 -3.33
C LEU A 63 -15.65 -2.88 -4.24
N GLY A 64 -16.84 -2.69 -3.65
CA GLY A 64 -18.12 -2.64 -4.37
C GLY A 64 -18.43 -1.22 -4.87
N VAL A 65 -17.48 -0.60 -5.56
CA VAL A 65 -17.59 0.75 -6.14
C VAL A 65 -17.42 0.70 -7.66
N ASP A 66 -17.97 1.68 -8.36
CA ASP A 66 -17.71 1.89 -9.79
C ASP A 66 -16.77 3.08 -9.99
N PRO A 67 -15.48 2.83 -10.29
CA PRO A 67 -14.47 3.88 -10.45
C PRO A 67 -14.67 4.77 -11.68
N ARG A 68 -15.64 4.48 -12.54
CA ARG A 68 -16.02 5.33 -13.67
C ARG A 68 -16.67 6.63 -13.20
N HIS A 69 -17.32 6.58 -12.04
CA HIS A 69 -17.93 7.73 -11.40
C HIS A 69 -16.95 8.37 -10.41
N ALA A 70 -16.71 9.67 -10.57
CA ALA A 70 -15.75 10.41 -9.78
C ALA A 70 -16.07 10.44 -8.27
N ASP A 71 -17.34 10.34 -7.91
CA ASP A 71 -17.88 10.27 -6.55
C ASP A 71 -17.69 8.90 -5.88
N GLN A 72 -17.40 7.86 -6.68
CA GLN A 72 -17.14 6.50 -6.17
C GLN A 72 -15.64 6.13 -6.16
N ILE A 73 -14.77 7.02 -6.61
CA ILE A 73 -13.33 6.79 -6.52
C ILE A 73 -12.87 6.91 -5.08
N VAL A 74 -12.46 5.79 -4.49
CA VAL A 74 -11.88 5.75 -3.15
C VAL A 74 -10.38 6.02 -3.26
N ARG A 75 -9.92 7.09 -2.62
CA ARG A 75 -8.51 7.44 -2.48
C ARG A 75 -8.26 8.13 -1.16
N GLY A 76 -7.09 7.95 -0.62
CA GLY A 76 -6.69 8.56 0.63
C GLY A 76 -5.25 8.24 0.99
N THR A 77 -4.91 8.61 2.18
CA THR A 77 -3.61 8.31 2.78
C THR A 77 -3.81 7.69 4.15
N VAL A 78 -2.90 6.84 4.54
CA VAL A 78 -2.85 6.24 5.88
C VAL A 78 -1.40 6.21 6.35
N VAL A 79 -1.20 6.47 7.63
CA VAL A 79 0.09 6.27 8.28
C VAL A 79 0.04 4.89 8.94
N LEU A 80 0.93 4.00 8.51
CA LEU A 80 1.01 2.66 9.09
C LEU A 80 1.75 2.73 10.43
N PRO A 81 1.23 2.09 11.51
CA PRO A 81 1.87 2.12 12.84
C PRO A 81 3.32 1.65 12.84
N HIS A 82 3.66 0.68 12.00
CA HIS A 82 5.02 0.12 11.90
C HIS A 82 5.69 0.46 10.56
N GLY A 83 5.13 1.42 9.79
CA GLY A 83 5.64 1.78 8.47
C GLY A 83 5.58 0.65 7.45
N THR A 84 6.23 0.86 6.31
CA THR A 84 6.31 -0.12 5.21
C THR A 84 7.60 -0.96 5.23
N GLY A 85 8.57 -0.60 6.08
CA GLY A 85 9.91 -1.22 6.10
C GLY A 85 10.81 -0.86 4.93
N LYS A 86 10.36 0.05 4.05
CA LYS A 86 11.18 0.61 2.97
C LYS A 86 11.74 1.96 3.43
N LYS A 87 13.05 2.18 3.26
CA LYS A 87 13.62 3.53 3.36
C LYS A 87 13.12 4.33 2.17
N VAL A 88 12.37 5.38 2.44
CA VAL A 88 11.78 6.24 1.41
C VAL A 88 12.67 7.46 1.22
N HIS A 89 13.13 7.70 -0.01
CA HIS A 89 13.84 8.91 -0.38
C HIS A 89 12.85 10.04 -0.65
N VAL A 90 12.87 11.04 0.21
CA VAL A 90 11.95 12.18 0.17
C VAL A 90 12.65 13.37 -0.45
N THR A 91 12.10 13.85 -1.56
CA THR A 91 12.55 15.07 -2.24
C THR A 91 11.57 16.19 -1.99
N VAL A 92 12.07 17.34 -1.58
CA VAL A 92 11.25 18.52 -1.31
C VAL A 92 11.55 19.64 -2.30
N VAL A 93 10.49 20.12 -2.96
CA VAL A 93 10.56 21.27 -3.86
C VAL A 93 9.92 22.46 -3.17
N ALA A 94 10.75 23.38 -2.68
CA ALA A 94 10.33 24.57 -1.92
C ALA A 94 11.24 25.76 -2.19
N GLN A 95 10.85 26.95 -1.72
CA GLN A 95 11.66 28.16 -1.80
C GLN A 95 11.90 28.78 -0.41
N GLY A 96 13.01 29.49 -0.28
CA GLY A 96 13.34 30.29 0.91
C GLY A 96 13.41 29.47 2.19
N ASP A 97 12.77 29.96 3.25
CA ASP A 97 12.84 29.36 4.59
C ASP A 97 12.27 27.92 4.64
N LYS A 98 11.34 27.59 3.73
CA LYS A 98 10.78 26.24 3.64
C LYS A 98 11.78 25.19 3.21
N GLN A 99 12.86 25.57 2.55
CA GLN A 99 13.97 24.65 2.26
C GLN A 99 14.72 24.26 3.53
N ARG A 100 14.94 25.21 4.45
CA ARG A 100 15.59 24.95 5.75
C ARG A 100 14.73 24.04 6.62
N GLU A 101 13.42 24.35 6.72
CA GLU A 101 12.48 23.49 7.43
C GLU A 101 12.49 22.05 6.89
N ALA A 102 12.57 21.88 5.57
CA ALA A 102 12.65 20.57 4.94
C ALA A 102 13.94 19.82 5.28
N GLN A 103 15.06 20.52 5.30
CA GLN A 103 16.36 19.94 5.68
C GLN A 103 16.39 19.53 7.15
N GLU A 104 15.88 20.39 8.05
CA GLU A 104 15.76 20.10 9.47
C GLU A 104 14.83 18.91 9.75
N ALA A 105 13.74 18.77 8.97
CA ALA A 105 12.85 17.63 9.02
C ALA A 105 13.46 16.34 8.45
N GLY A 106 14.65 16.43 7.86
CA GLY A 106 15.42 15.28 7.38
C GLY A 106 15.06 14.87 5.95
N ALA A 107 14.57 15.76 5.09
CA ALA A 107 14.41 15.45 3.67
C ALA A 107 15.76 15.08 3.03
N ASP A 108 15.77 14.11 2.13
CA ASP A 108 17.01 13.59 1.54
C ASP A 108 17.55 14.53 0.46
N VAL A 109 16.67 15.15 -0.30
CA VAL A 109 17.00 16.17 -1.31
C VAL A 109 16.05 17.34 -1.18
N VAL A 110 16.62 18.55 -1.11
CA VAL A 110 15.83 19.79 -1.04
C VAL A 110 16.33 20.75 -2.09
N GLY A 111 15.41 21.39 -2.81
CA GLY A 111 15.79 22.38 -3.81
C GLY A 111 14.60 23.19 -4.33
N GLY A 112 14.91 24.18 -5.15
CA GLY A 112 13.93 25.04 -5.80
C GLY A 112 13.80 24.72 -7.30
N LYS A 113 13.89 25.76 -8.14
CA LYS A 113 13.79 25.63 -9.60
C LYS A 113 14.92 24.79 -10.21
N GLU A 114 16.11 24.85 -9.62
CA GLU A 114 17.26 24.03 -10.05
C GLU A 114 16.98 22.53 -9.91
N LEU A 115 16.23 22.13 -8.88
CA LEU A 115 15.83 20.73 -8.69
C LEU A 115 14.77 20.31 -9.71
N VAL A 116 13.82 21.19 -10.03
CA VAL A 116 12.85 20.95 -11.11
C VAL A 116 13.57 20.71 -12.43
N GLN A 117 14.60 21.48 -12.73
CA GLN A 117 15.39 21.31 -13.95
C GLN A 117 16.17 19.99 -13.95
N LYS A 118 16.80 19.61 -12.84
CA LYS A 118 17.47 18.30 -12.71
C LYS A 118 16.52 17.13 -12.97
N ILE A 119 15.28 17.21 -12.45
CA ILE A 119 14.26 16.19 -12.69
C ILE A 119 13.87 16.17 -14.17
N GLN A 120 13.78 17.34 -14.82
CA GLN A 120 13.49 17.44 -16.25
C GLN A 120 14.61 16.82 -17.09
N ASP A 121 15.87 16.97 -16.68
CA ASP A 121 17.06 16.40 -17.32
C ASP A 121 17.19 14.88 -17.08
N GLY A 122 16.30 14.27 -16.28
CA GLY A 122 16.21 12.83 -16.10
C GLY A 122 16.64 12.31 -14.73
N TRP A 123 17.00 13.18 -13.77
CA TRP A 123 17.26 12.73 -12.41
C TRP A 123 15.96 12.24 -11.74
N MET A 124 15.96 11.03 -11.18
CA MET A 124 14.76 10.37 -10.67
C MET A 124 15.03 9.51 -9.41
N GLU A 125 16.08 9.81 -8.67
CA GLU A 125 16.46 9.08 -7.45
C GLU A 125 15.60 9.53 -6.26
N THR A 126 14.28 9.39 -6.39
CA THR A 126 13.31 9.78 -5.37
C THR A 126 12.12 8.83 -5.36
N ASP A 127 11.59 8.58 -4.17
CA ASP A 127 10.38 7.76 -4.00
C ASP A 127 9.12 8.61 -3.77
N VAL A 128 9.28 9.80 -3.14
CA VAL A 128 8.17 10.73 -2.89
C VAL A 128 8.65 12.16 -3.10
N ILE A 129 7.84 12.95 -3.80
CA ILE A 129 8.07 14.38 -3.99
C ILE A 129 7.04 15.16 -3.17
N VAL A 130 7.52 16.02 -2.28
CA VAL A 130 6.71 16.98 -1.54
C VAL A 130 6.96 18.38 -2.13
N SER A 131 5.92 19.15 -2.34
CA SER A 131 6.03 20.51 -2.90
C SER A 131 5.23 21.51 -2.10
N THR A 132 5.73 22.73 -2.03
CA THR A 132 4.91 23.86 -1.59
C THR A 132 3.94 24.29 -2.70
N PRO A 133 2.74 24.81 -2.36
CA PRO A 133 1.78 25.29 -3.37
C PRO A 133 2.38 26.30 -4.35
N ASP A 134 3.28 27.16 -3.88
CA ASP A 134 3.95 28.20 -4.69
C ASP A 134 4.79 27.59 -5.83
N MET A 135 5.39 26.42 -5.59
CA MET A 135 6.24 25.73 -6.57
C MET A 135 5.46 24.82 -7.51
N MET A 136 4.15 24.62 -7.28
CA MET A 136 3.33 23.74 -8.10
C MET A 136 3.23 24.17 -9.57
N SER A 137 3.36 25.46 -9.86
CA SER A 137 3.42 25.97 -11.24
C SER A 137 4.63 25.43 -12.02
N GLU A 138 5.77 25.30 -11.34
CA GLU A 138 7.00 24.75 -11.93
C GLU A 138 6.96 23.21 -11.97
N VAL A 139 6.56 22.59 -10.87
CA VAL A 139 6.40 21.12 -10.78
C VAL A 139 5.34 20.62 -11.77
N GLY A 140 4.31 21.40 -12.07
CA GLY A 140 3.29 21.10 -13.07
C GLY A 140 3.86 20.83 -14.46
N LYS A 141 4.95 21.49 -14.83
CA LYS A 141 5.65 21.28 -16.11
C LYS A 141 6.23 19.85 -16.22
N LEU A 142 6.53 19.24 -15.07
CA LEU A 142 7.04 17.86 -14.98
C LEU A 142 5.92 16.78 -15.02
N GLY A 143 4.66 17.19 -15.15
CA GLY A 143 3.52 16.26 -15.10
C GLY A 143 3.60 15.10 -16.10
N ARG A 144 4.19 15.31 -17.28
CA ARG A 144 4.42 14.26 -18.29
C ARG A 144 5.43 13.21 -17.83
N ILE A 145 6.36 13.58 -16.96
CA ILE A 145 7.45 12.73 -16.45
C ILE A 145 7.03 12.06 -15.14
N LEU A 146 6.53 12.85 -14.19
CA LEU A 146 6.16 12.40 -12.84
C LEU A 146 4.82 11.67 -12.80
N GLY A 147 3.86 12.06 -13.66
CA GLY A 147 2.52 11.48 -13.69
C GLY A 147 2.49 9.97 -13.91
N PRO A 148 3.10 9.44 -14.99
CA PRO A 148 3.13 8.00 -15.26
C PRO A 148 3.86 7.18 -14.17
N ARG A 149 4.77 7.81 -13.42
CA ARG A 149 5.52 7.17 -12.33
C ARG A 149 4.83 7.26 -10.97
N GLY A 150 3.71 7.99 -10.88
CA GLY A 150 3.00 8.19 -9.62
C GLY A 150 3.71 9.11 -8.63
N LEU A 151 4.72 9.89 -9.08
CA LEU A 151 5.52 10.78 -8.24
C LEU A 151 4.99 12.22 -8.21
N MET A 152 3.89 12.51 -8.93
CA MET A 152 3.33 13.85 -9.00
C MET A 152 2.72 14.27 -7.66
N PRO A 153 3.18 15.37 -7.03
CA PRO A 153 2.60 15.86 -5.79
C PRO A 153 1.11 16.17 -5.95
N ASN A 154 0.32 15.84 -4.92
CA ASN A 154 -1.13 16.04 -4.93
C ASN A 154 -1.60 16.60 -3.59
N PRO A 155 -2.42 17.68 -3.55
CA PRO A 155 -3.00 18.20 -2.32
C PRO A 155 -3.82 17.16 -1.54
N LYS A 156 -4.48 16.23 -2.24
CA LYS A 156 -5.33 15.20 -1.60
C LYS A 156 -4.53 14.09 -0.91
N SER A 157 -3.27 13.86 -1.32
CA SER A 157 -2.34 12.97 -0.62
C SER A 157 -1.52 13.70 0.46
N GLY A 158 -1.70 15.03 0.57
CA GLY A 158 -0.96 15.85 1.52
C GLY A 158 0.53 16.01 1.17
N THR A 159 0.90 15.76 -0.10
CA THR A 159 2.25 16.00 -0.63
C THR A 159 2.40 17.42 -1.20
N VAL A 160 1.32 18.20 -1.26
CA VAL A 160 1.34 19.63 -1.53
C VAL A 160 0.85 20.36 -0.28
N THR A 161 1.76 20.97 0.45
CA THR A 161 1.46 21.64 1.72
C THR A 161 2.48 22.73 2.04
N PHE A 162 2.06 23.70 2.86
CA PHE A 162 2.96 24.68 3.46
C PHE A 162 3.71 24.13 4.69
N ASP A 163 3.13 23.10 5.35
CA ASP A 163 3.76 22.41 6.48
C ASP A 163 4.63 21.26 5.98
N VAL A 164 5.80 21.64 5.49
CA VAL A 164 6.74 20.70 4.87
C VAL A 164 7.34 19.76 5.91
N ALA A 165 7.63 20.25 7.11
CA ALA A 165 8.25 19.44 8.17
C ALA A 165 7.34 18.26 8.54
N LYS A 166 6.05 18.52 8.75
CA LYS A 166 5.08 17.47 9.05
C LYS A 166 4.93 16.48 7.91
N ALA A 167 4.85 16.98 6.66
CA ALA A 167 4.72 16.10 5.50
C ALA A 167 5.91 15.15 5.35
N VAL A 168 7.14 15.64 5.54
CA VAL A 168 8.35 14.81 5.51
C VAL A 168 8.35 13.79 6.65
N ALA A 169 8.00 14.21 7.86
CA ALA A 169 7.90 13.29 9.02
C ALA A 169 6.87 12.19 8.79
N ASP A 170 5.67 12.53 8.30
CA ASP A 170 4.60 11.57 7.98
C ASP A 170 5.05 10.54 6.93
N VAL A 171 5.69 11.00 5.85
CA VAL A 171 6.17 10.12 4.79
C VAL A 171 7.26 9.18 5.32
N LYS A 172 8.18 9.68 6.13
CA LYS A 172 9.22 8.86 6.76
C LYS A 172 8.66 7.92 7.83
N ALA A 173 7.57 8.30 8.49
CA ALA A 173 6.83 7.41 9.41
C ALA A 173 6.07 6.28 8.70
N GLY A 174 6.03 6.29 7.36
CA GLY A 174 5.36 5.23 6.59
C GLY A 174 3.96 5.58 6.13
N LYS A 175 3.70 6.86 5.84
CA LYS A 175 2.49 7.30 5.15
C LYS A 175 2.46 6.72 3.75
N ILE A 176 1.38 6.02 3.43
CA ILE A 176 1.13 5.46 2.11
C ILE A 176 -0.12 6.09 1.50
N GLU A 177 -0.11 6.24 0.18
CA GLU A 177 -1.27 6.64 -0.59
C GLU A 177 -1.94 5.40 -1.18
N PHE A 178 -3.27 5.40 -1.19
CA PHE A 178 -4.04 4.37 -1.87
C PHE A 178 -5.09 4.99 -2.79
N ARG A 179 -5.35 4.29 -3.88
CA ARG A 179 -6.36 4.67 -4.86
C ARG A 179 -6.96 3.43 -5.50
N THR A 180 -8.27 3.46 -5.75
CA THR A 180 -8.93 2.43 -6.54
C THR A 180 -8.43 2.44 -7.98
N ASP A 181 -8.20 1.24 -8.53
CA ASP A 181 -7.92 1.02 -9.93
C ASP A 181 -9.23 1.10 -10.78
N LYS A 182 -9.11 0.91 -12.10
CA LYS A 182 -10.25 0.94 -13.03
C LYS A 182 -11.29 -0.17 -12.79
N THR A 183 -10.94 -1.20 -12.02
CA THR A 183 -11.78 -2.37 -11.72
C THR A 183 -12.35 -2.36 -10.29
N GLY A 184 -12.05 -1.30 -9.52
CA GLY A 184 -12.51 -1.14 -8.13
C GLY A 184 -11.64 -1.88 -7.12
N ASN A 185 -10.40 -2.25 -7.49
CA ASN A 185 -9.45 -2.84 -6.54
C ASN A 185 -8.56 -1.75 -5.93
N VAL A 186 -8.05 -2.03 -4.74
CA VAL A 186 -7.03 -1.24 -4.05
C VAL A 186 -5.88 -2.17 -3.71
N HIS A 187 -4.66 -1.76 -4.06
CA HIS A 187 -3.42 -2.49 -3.80
C HIS A 187 -2.53 -1.63 -2.92
N VAL A 188 -2.06 -2.19 -1.79
CA VAL A 188 -1.30 -1.43 -0.81
C VAL A 188 -0.22 -2.30 -0.18
N PRO A 189 1.04 -1.84 -0.14
CA PRO A 189 2.10 -2.48 0.62
C PRO A 189 1.87 -2.23 2.12
N VAL A 190 1.75 -3.30 2.90
CA VAL A 190 1.50 -3.23 4.35
C VAL A 190 2.73 -3.56 5.19
N GLY A 191 3.84 -3.94 4.55
CA GLY A 191 5.10 -4.21 5.22
C GLY A 191 6.03 -5.12 4.44
N ARG A 192 7.02 -5.64 5.14
CA ARG A 192 7.99 -6.62 4.63
C ARG A 192 7.78 -7.97 5.29
N ARG A 193 8.26 -9.02 4.64
CA ARG A 193 8.21 -10.37 5.18
C ARG A 193 9.13 -10.59 6.39
N SER A 194 10.07 -9.68 6.62
CA SER A 194 10.91 -9.61 7.82
C SER A 194 10.18 -9.08 9.05
N PHE A 195 9.00 -8.47 8.89
CA PHE A 195 8.20 -7.97 10.00
C PHE A 195 7.64 -9.12 10.83
N ARG A 196 7.43 -8.85 12.13
CA ARG A 196 6.73 -9.79 13.01
C ARG A 196 5.24 -9.85 12.65
N THR A 197 4.62 -10.98 12.95
CA THR A 197 3.19 -11.21 12.69
C THR A 197 2.32 -10.10 13.28
N GLU A 198 2.61 -9.67 14.53
CA GLU A 198 1.85 -8.62 15.22
C GLU A 198 1.95 -7.28 14.50
N GLN A 199 3.12 -6.94 13.93
CA GLN A 199 3.34 -5.70 13.20
C GLN A 199 2.55 -5.66 11.89
N LEU A 200 2.54 -6.77 11.15
CA LEU A 200 1.76 -6.90 9.92
C LEU A 200 0.27 -6.85 10.21
N THR A 201 -0.18 -7.56 11.25
CA THR A 201 -1.59 -7.53 11.69
C THR A 201 -2.03 -6.13 12.07
N ALA A 202 -1.22 -5.39 12.85
CA ALA A 202 -1.52 -4.01 13.24
C ALA A 202 -1.62 -3.09 12.01
N ASN A 203 -0.68 -3.21 11.06
CA ASN A 203 -0.70 -2.44 9.82
C ASN A 203 -1.94 -2.76 8.97
N ILE A 204 -2.31 -4.03 8.82
CA ILE A 204 -3.49 -4.45 8.08
C ILE A 204 -4.75 -3.88 8.72
N ARG A 205 -4.92 -3.98 10.04
CA ARG A 205 -6.08 -3.46 10.76
C ARG A 205 -6.19 -1.95 10.63
N ALA A 206 -5.09 -1.20 10.82
CA ALA A 206 -5.08 0.25 10.68
C ALA A 206 -5.46 0.70 9.27
N PHE A 207 -5.00 -0.02 8.24
CA PHE A 207 -5.39 0.24 6.87
C PHE A 207 -6.88 -0.06 6.62
N MET A 208 -7.36 -1.21 7.10
CA MET A 208 -8.77 -1.61 6.93
C MET A 208 -9.72 -0.62 7.60
N ASP A 209 -9.41 -0.13 8.81
CA ASP A 209 -10.19 0.90 9.49
C ASP A 209 -10.30 2.18 8.65
N THR A 210 -9.18 2.58 8.00
CA THR A 210 -9.17 3.74 7.12
C THR A 210 -10.05 3.52 5.88
N ILE A 211 -10.01 2.33 5.27
CA ILE A 211 -10.85 1.99 4.11
C ILE A 211 -12.34 1.98 4.50
N VAL A 212 -12.69 1.42 5.65
CA VAL A 212 -14.08 1.39 6.12
C VAL A 212 -14.61 2.82 6.30
N ARG A 213 -13.82 3.71 6.90
CA ARG A 213 -14.17 5.14 7.07
C ARG A 213 -14.24 5.91 5.75
N ALA A 214 -13.44 5.51 4.76
CA ALA A 214 -13.40 6.13 3.43
C ALA A 214 -14.54 5.69 2.51
N ARG A 215 -15.54 4.95 3.01
CA ARG A 215 -16.69 4.48 2.21
C ARG A 215 -17.45 5.67 1.61
N PRO A 216 -17.57 5.77 0.28
CA PRO A 216 -18.39 6.79 -0.36
C PRO A 216 -19.87 6.62 -0.03
N SER A 217 -20.61 7.70 0.16
CA SER A 217 -22.07 7.66 0.36
C SER A 217 -22.82 7.07 -0.85
N ALA A 218 -22.26 7.23 -2.03
CA ALA A 218 -22.80 6.67 -3.27
C ALA A 218 -22.59 5.14 -3.41
N ALA A 219 -21.74 4.52 -2.56
CA ALA A 219 -21.51 3.08 -2.63
C ALA A 219 -22.67 2.29 -2.02
N LYS A 220 -23.46 1.64 -2.89
CA LYS A 220 -24.61 0.80 -2.52
C LYS A 220 -24.18 -0.67 -2.33
N GLY A 221 -24.84 -1.36 -1.40
CA GLY A 221 -24.63 -2.79 -1.15
C GLY A 221 -23.33 -3.10 -0.41
N THR A 222 -22.73 -4.26 -0.70
CA THR A 222 -21.51 -4.75 -0.02
C THR A 222 -20.30 -3.95 -0.49
N TYR A 223 -19.72 -3.14 0.42
CA TYR A 223 -18.58 -2.27 0.12
C TYR A 223 -17.28 -3.05 -0.02
N ILE A 224 -16.93 -3.90 0.96
CA ILE A 224 -15.74 -4.77 0.88
C ILE A 224 -16.20 -6.13 0.36
N ARG A 225 -15.79 -6.50 -0.86
CA ARG A 225 -16.17 -7.78 -1.49
C ARG A 225 -15.19 -8.88 -1.17
N THR A 226 -13.89 -8.62 -1.39
CA THR A 226 -12.82 -9.56 -1.11
C THR A 226 -11.63 -8.84 -0.53
N VAL A 227 -10.93 -9.52 0.39
CA VAL A 227 -9.68 -9.09 0.98
C VAL A 227 -8.68 -10.22 0.81
N ALA A 228 -7.48 -9.92 0.34
CA ALA A 228 -6.42 -10.92 0.19
C ALA A 228 -5.07 -10.30 0.54
N VAL A 229 -4.25 -11.07 1.25
CA VAL A 229 -2.86 -10.74 1.53
C VAL A 229 -1.93 -11.66 0.75
N SER A 230 -0.85 -11.12 0.24
CA SER A 230 0.18 -11.89 -0.49
C SER A 230 1.56 -11.31 -0.25
N SER A 231 2.60 -12.11 -0.41
CA SER A 231 3.95 -11.60 -0.57
C SER A 231 4.36 -11.64 -2.05
N THR A 232 5.42 -10.92 -2.42
CA THR A 232 5.85 -10.75 -3.81
C THR A 232 5.87 -12.06 -4.61
N MET A 233 6.28 -13.16 -3.99
CA MET A 233 6.47 -14.45 -4.67
C MET A 233 5.58 -15.56 -4.10
N SER A 234 4.54 -15.26 -3.30
CA SER A 234 3.63 -16.25 -2.72
C SER A 234 2.26 -16.24 -3.40
N PRO A 235 1.50 -17.34 -3.31
CA PRO A 235 0.07 -17.30 -3.57
C PRO A 235 -0.63 -16.41 -2.54
N SER A 236 -1.77 -15.84 -2.94
CA SER A 236 -2.58 -15.02 -2.04
C SER A 236 -3.31 -15.87 -0.99
N VAL A 237 -3.52 -15.27 0.17
CA VAL A 237 -4.36 -15.78 1.25
C VAL A 237 -5.59 -14.90 1.38
N THR A 238 -6.77 -15.47 1.25
CA THR A 238 -8.03 -14.72 1.31
C THR A 238 -8.45 -14.55 2.76
N ILE A 239 -8.71 -13.30 3.16
CA ILE A 239 -9.19 -12.94 4.50
C ILE A 239 -10.72 -12.80 4.45
N ASP A 240 -11.41 -13.16 5.54
CA ASP A 240 -12.86 -13.01 5.64
C ASP A 240 -13.25 -11.53 5.71
N PRO A 241 -13.96 -10.99 4.70
CA PRO A 241 -14.40 -9.60 4.73
C PRO A 241 -15.37 -9.28 5.86
N SER A 242 -16.00 -10.28 6.48
CA SER A 242 -16.96 -10.07 7.58
C SER A 242 -16.30 -9.51 8.84
N GLU A 243 -14.98 -9.76 9.03
CA GLU A 243 -14.20 -9.21 10.14
C GLU A 243 -14.16 -7.66 10.11
N PHE A 244 -14.29 -7.06 8.92
CA PHE A 244 -14.22 -5.61 8.72
C PHE A 244 -15.57 -4.97 8.40
N ARG A 245 -16.65 -5.71 8.50
CA ARG A 245 -17.98 -5.12 8.40
C ARG A 245 -18.22 -4.28 9.65
N SER A 246 -18.34 -2.95 9.47
CA SER A 246 -18.84 -2.08 10.51
C SER A 246 -20.15 -2.69 11.01
N THR A 247 -20.20 -3.06 12.27
CA THR A 247 -21.45 -3.22 13.02
C THR A 247 -22.07 -1.82 13.09
N ALA A 248 -22.89 -1.51 12.07
CA ALA A 248 -23.71 -0.29 12.06
C ALA A 248 -24.83 -0.45 13.07
#